data_2b681d16a89b8087b0510a2d51d3d697
#
_entry.id   2b681d16a89b8087b0510a2d51d3d697
#
_cell.length_a   1.000
_cell.length_b   1.000
_cell.length_c   1.000
_cell.angle_alpha   90.00
_cell.angle_beta   90.00
_cell.angle_gamma   90.00
#
_symmetry.space_group_name_H-M   'P 1'
#
loop_
_entity.id
_entity.type
_entity.pdbx_description
1 polymer ?
#
loop_
_entity_poly.entity_id
_entity_poly.type
_entity_poly.pdbx_seq_one_letter_code
_entity_poly.pdbx_strand_id
1 'polypeptide(L)'
;NSEALTKPEKSGLTRLIPQIKKGNIEISQSPKLGLEFDWDENGRAKVNFNDLVRQADKAFGELSPDQQRLNLFFDELELNYSTSKQYQRDSRLVRDLIISIEKINATAKTKGINLCLYAAVRSEVLGSVDALGKEINKPMTDFGSEIIWNRPGLDATQQPLLNIVEQRINNARIEHNLKALSSQELWQQYFPSSINNQRPQVYILHNSWYRPRDIVRLLVIAQEQYPDETAFSLQAIEATRKKYSSASWTEITEELKAKY
;
A
#
# COMPACT_ATOMS: atom_id res chain seq x y z
N ASN A 1 -5.83 -49.37 -0.38
CA ASN A 1 -6.58 -48.33 0.33
C ASN A 1 -6.02 -46.96 -0.08
N SER A 2 -6.61 -46.37 -1.11
CA SER A 2 -6.31 -45.03 -1.58
C SER A 2 -7.36 -44.08 -1.00
N GLU A 3 -6.99 -43.30 0.00
CA GLU A 3 -7.79 -42.18 0.46
C GLU A 3 -7.79 -41.09 -0.62
N ALA A 4 -8.97 -40.90 -1.19
CA ALA A 4 -9.23 -39.78 -2.09
C ALA A 4 -9.22 -38.48 -1.29
N LEU A 5 -8.17 -37.66 -1.46
CA LEU A 5 -8.13 -36.29 -0.99
C LEU A 5 -9.25 -35.49 -1.71
N THR A 6 -10.33 -35.24 -0.99
CA THR A 6 -11.39 -34.32 -1.43
C THR A 6 -10.78 -32.92 -1.58
N LYS A 7 -10.76 -32.41 -2.82
CA LYS A 7 -10.39 -31.03 -3.11
C LYS A 7 -11.35 -30.10 -2.36
N PRO A 8 -10.85 -29.07 -1.64
CA PRO A 8 -11.73 -28.11 -0.99
C PRO A 8 -12.60 -27.43 -2.06
N GLU A 9 -13.90 -27.36 -1.82
CA GLU A 9 -14.82 -26.58 -2.65
C GLU A 9 -14.33 -25.14 -2.69
N LYS A 10 -14.08 -24.65 -3.92
CA LYS A 10 -13.69 -23.26 -4.12
C LYS A 10 -14.82 -22.35 -3.65
N SER A 11 -14.58 -21.46 -2.70
CA SER A 11 -15.53 -20.47 -2.21
C SER A 11 -16.14 -19.69 -3.40
N GLY A 12 -17.40 -19.25 -3.27
CA GLY A 12 -18.13 -18.57 -4.35
C GLY A 12 -17.39 -17.37 -4.95
N LEU A 13 -16.53 -16.71 -4.18
CA LEU A 13 -15.72 -15.57 -4.64
C LEU A 13 -14.64 -15.95 -5.66
N THR A 14 -14.03 -17.13 -5.56
CA THR A 14 -13.01 -17.59 -6.54
C THR A 14 -13.59 -17.86 -7.93
N ARG A 15 -14.92 -17.94 -8.06
CA ARG A 15 -15.62 -18.09 -9.34
C ARG A 15 -15.90 -16.77 -10.05
N LEU A 16 -15.74 -15.63 -9.34
CA LEU A 16 -16.08 -14.29 -9.83
C LEU A 16 -14.87 -13.48 -10.32
N ILE A 17 -13.64 -13.97 -10.08
CA ILE A 17 -12.43 -13.24 -10.48
C ILE A 17 -12.07 -13.64 -11.92
N PRO A 18 -12.19 -12.73 -12.92
CA PRO A 18 -11.70 -13.01 -14.27
C PRO A 18 -10.19 -13.17 -14.23
N GLN A 19 -9.67 -14.27 -14.79
CA GLN A 19 -8.23 -14.46 -14.95
C GLN A 19 -7.75 -13.63 -16.13
N ILE A 20 -6.98 -12.58 -15.84
CA ILE A 20 -6.32 -11.78 -16.87
C ILE A 20 -5.02 -12.48 -17.28
N LYS A 21 -4.99 -13.13 -18.45
CA LYS A 21 -3.77 -13.62 -19.09
C LYS A 21 -3.44 -12.74 -20.28
N LYS A 22 -2.31 -12.01 -20.19
CA LYS A 22 -1.69 -11.26 -21.33
C LYS A 22 -2.65 -10.45 -22.18
N GLY A 23 -3.41 -9.55 -21.57
CA GLY A 23 -4.26 -8.59 -22.28
C GLY A 23 -5.58 -9.14 -22.85
N ASN A 24 -5.87 -10.41 -22.67
CA ASN A 24 -7.17 -11.01 -22.96
C ASN A 24 -7.87 -11.40 -21.66
N ILE A 25 -9.12 -10.99 -21.52
CA ILE A 25 -10.00 -11.44 -20.43
C ILE A 25 -10.53 -12.81 -20.82
N GLU A 26 -9.92 -13.88 -20.33
CA GLU A 26 -10.53 -15.22 -20.40
C GLU A 26 -11.54 -15.34 -19.26
N ILE A 27 -12.82 -15.19 -19.59
CA ILE A 27 -13.91 -15.50 -18.67
C ILE A 27 -14.09 -17.01 -18.69
N SER A 28 -13.71 -17.67 -17.61
CA SER A 28 -14.01 -19.10 -17.41
C SER A 28 -15.52 -19.27 -17.52
N GLN A 29 -15.99 -20.06 -18.48
CA GLN A 29 -17.40 -20.37 -18.67
C GLN A 29 -17.95 -21.03 -17.40
N SER A 30 -18.58 -20.25 -16.55
CA SER A 30 -19.44 -20.74 -15.50
C SER A 30 -20.88 -20.63 -16.01
N PRO A 31 -21.65 -21.73 -16.11
CA PRO A 31 -22.95 -21.75 -16.77
C PRO A 31 -24.06 -20.97 -16.03
N LYS A 32 -23.75 -20.21 -15.01
CA LYS A 32 -24.70 -19.43 -14.19
C LYS A 32 -24.64 -17.91 -14.36
N LEU A 33 -23.65 -17.40 -15.07
CA LEU A 33 -23.57 -15.97 -15.41
C LEU A 33 -24.00 -15.85 -16.88
N GLY A 34 -25.24 -15.47 -17.14
CA GLY A 34 -25.76 -15.18 -18.46
C GLY A 34 -25.17 -13.88 -19.01
N LEU A 35 -23.86 -13.89 -19.33
CA LEU A 35 -23.20 -12.81 -20.04
C LEU A 35 -23.59 -12.97 -21.52
N GLU A 36 -24.45 -12.09 -22.01
CA GLU A 36 -24.63 -11.91 -23.45
C GLU A 36 -23.41 -11.16 -23.99
N PHE A 37 -22.65 -11.81 -24.85
CA PHE A 37 -21.53 -11.22 -25.54
C PHE A 37 -21.98 -10.74 -26.93
N ASP A 38 -21.89 -9.43 -27.16
CA ASP A 38 -21.87 -8.92 -28.52
C ASP A 38 -20.50 -9.17 -29.13
N TRP A 39 -20.45 -9.69 -30.34
CA TRP A 39 -19.22 -9.94 -31.08
C TRP A 39 -18.96 -8.80 -32.06
N ASP A 40 -17.71 -8.29 -32.08
CA ASP A 40 -17.31 -7.31 -33.07
C ASP A 40 -17.12 -7.98 -34.46
N GLU A 41 -16.97 -7.17 -35.52
CA GLU A 41 -16.76 -7.65 -36.90
C GLU A 41 -15.51 -8.53 -37.05
N ASN A 42 -14.60 -8.56 -36.06
CA ASN A 42 -13.40 -9.36 -36.02
C ASN A 42 -13.54 -10.61 -35.11
N GLY A 43 -14.76 -10.93 -34.66
CA GLY A 43 -14.99 -12.09 -33.79
C GLY A 43 -14.47 -11.94 -32.37
N ARG A 44 -14.29 -10.70 -31.88
CA ARG A 44 -13.89 -10.43 -30.47
C ARG A 44 -15.13 -10.13 -29.65
N ALA A 45 -15.23 -10.76 -28.49
CA ALA A 45 -16.33 -10.49 -27.57
C ALA A 45 -16.28 -9.02 -27.10
N LYS A 46 -17.34 -8.26 -27.45
CA LYS A 46 -17.52 -6.89 -26.95
C LYS A 46 -18.22 -6.96 -25.60
N VAL A 47 -17.44 -6.83 -24.54
CA VAL A 47 -18.00 -6.80 -23.18
C VAL A 47 -18.67 -5.45 -22.97
N ASN A 48 -19.98 -5.46 -22.77
CA ASN A 48 -20.67 -4.26 -22.29
C ASN A 48 -20.33 -4.05 -20.83
N PHE A 49 -19.52 -3.02 -20.54
CA PHE A 49 -19.05 -2.72 -19.21
C PHE A 49 -20.19 -2.48 -18.20
N ASN A 50 -21.28 -1.85 -18.63
CA ASN A 50 -22.45 -1.61 -17.77
C ASN A 50 -23.17 -2.91 -17.40
N ASP A 51 -23.19 -3.89 -18.30
CA ASP A 51 -23.78 -5.20 -18.01
C ASP A 51 -22.90 -5.99 -17.06
N LEU A 52 -21.58 -5.91 -17.23
CA LEU A 52 -20.61 -6.50 -16.28
C LEU A 52 -20.80 -5.93 -14.87
N VAL A 53 -20.92 -4.61 -14.75
CA VAL A 53 -21.15 -3.93 -13.45
C VAL A 53 -22.47 -4.39 -12.83
N ARG A 54 -23.57 -4.40 -13.61
CA ARG A 54 -24.89 -4.87 -13.12
C ARG A 54 -24.86 -6.31 -12.62
N GLN A 55 -24.15 -7.18 -13.34
CA GLN A 55 -24.01 -8.58 -12.93
C GLN A 55 -23.12 -8.73 -11.69
N ALA A 56 -22.05 -7.96 -11.59
CA ALA A 56 -21.21 -7.93 -10.41
C ALA A 56 -22.00 -7.45 -9.18
N ASP A 57 -22.80 -6.39 -9.32
CA ASP A 57 -23.67 -5.88 -8.26
C ASP A 57 -24.71 -6.90 -7.81
N LYS A 58 -25.32 -7.61 -8.80
CA LYS A 58 -26.27 -8.69 -8.50
C LYS A 58 -25.60 -9.85 -7.77
N ALA A 59 -24.45 -10.32 -8.26
CA ALA A 59 -23.69 -11.39 -7.64
C ALA A 59 -23.21 -11.01 -6.22
N PHE A 60 -22.76 -9.77 -6.02
CA PHE A 60 -22.45 -9.23 -4.71
C PHE A 60 -23.68 -9.20 -3.78
N GLY A 61 -24.84 -8.87 -4.36
CA GLY A 61 -26.12 -8.89 -3.67
C GLY A 61 -26.56 -10.26 -3.18
N GLU A 62 -26.15 -11.33 -3.85
CA GLU A 62 -26.47 -12.73 -3.56
C GLU A 62 -25.46 -13.42 -2.62
N LEU A 63 -24.36 -12.74 -2.23
CA LEU A 63 -23.40 -13.29 -1.29
C LEU A 63 -24.04 -13.50 0.08
N SER A 64 -23.84 -14.69 0.61
CA SER A 64 -24.25 -15.03 1.98
C SER A 64 -23.26 -14.46 2.99
N PRO A 65 -23.71 -14.12 4.22
CA PRO A 65 -22.81 -13.80 5.31
C PRO A 65 -21.81 -14.94 5.51
N ASP A 66 -20.52 -14.62 5.42
CA ASP A 66 -19.45 -15.57 5.72
C ASP A 66 -18.73 -15.13 7.00
N GLN A 67 -18.28 -16.10 7.78
CA GLN A 67 -17.52 -15.82 8.99
C GLN A 67 -16.07 -15.43 8.68
N GLN A 68 -15.54 -15.86 7.53
CA GLN A 68 -14.19 -15.54 7.12
C GLN A 68 -14.10 -14.08 6.65
N ARG A 69 -13.24 -13.29 7.32
CA ARG A 69 -12.99 -11.91 6.94
C ARG A 69 -12.13 -11.85 5.67
N LEU A 70 -12.60 -11.13 4.66
CA LEU A 70 -11.86 -10.80 3.46
C LEU A 70 -11.48 -9.31 3.48
N ASN A 71 -10.19 -9.01 3.36
CA ASN A 71 -9.68 -7.65 3.21
C ASN A 71 -9.04 -7.52 1.83
N LEU A 72 -9.47 -6.54 1.05
CA LEU A 72 -8.91 -6.21 -0.26
C LEU A 72 -8.24 -4.85 -0.19
N PHE A 73 -6.99 -4.78 -0.66
CA PHE A 73 -6.20 -3.56 -0.65
C PHE A 73 -5.91 -3.12 -2.09
N PHE A 74 -6.19 -1.86 -2.37
CA PHE A 74 -5.80 -1.18 -3.61
C PHE A 74 -4.61 -0.28 -3.27
N ASP A 75 -3.49 -0.54 -3.91
CA ASP A 75 -2.24 0.20 -3.75
C ASP A 75 -1.78 0.77 -5.09
N GLU A 76 -0.73 1.59 -5.08
CA GLU A 76 -0.14 2.20 -6.28
C GLU A 76 -1.14 3.05 -7.10
N LEU A 77 -2.03 3.78 -6.43
CA LEU A 77 -2.95 4.70 -7.08
C LEU A 77 -2.21 5.98 -7.47
N GLU A 78 -1.70 6.00 -8.69
CA GLU A 78 -0.91 7.09 -9.24
C GLU A 78 -1.63 7.79 -10.39
N LEU A 79 -1.27 9.07 -10.63
CA LEU A 79 -1.77 9.85 -11.74
C LEU A 79 -0.71 9.92 -12.84
N ASN A 80 -1.13 9.71 -14.09
CA ASN A 80 -0.25 9.91 -15.22
C ASN A 80 -0.27 11.37 -15.66
N TYR A 81 0.85 12.02 -15.55
CA TYR A 81 1.03 13.44 -15.91
C TYR A 81 1.46 13.68 -17.37
N SER A 82 1.64 12.64 -18.18
CA SER A 82 2.15 12.77 -19.56
C SER A 82 1.25 13.62 -20.45
N THR A 83 -0.06 13.58 -20.25
CA THR A 83 -1.04 14.42 -20.95
C THR A 83 -2.17 14.85 -20.03
N SER A 84 -2.71 16.05 -20.24
CA SER A 84 -3.88 16.56 -19.50
C SER A 84 -5.09 15.60 -19.58
N LYS A 85 -5.28 14.93 -20.72
CA LYS A 85 -6.36 13.97 -20.89
C LYS A 85 -6.17 12.72 -20.03
N GLN A 86 -4.96 12.18 -19.95
CA GLN A 86 -4.64 11.04 -19.08
C GLN A 86 -4.78 11.41 -17.61
N TYR A 87 -4.20 12.54 -17.22
CA TYR A 87 -4.33 13.06 -15.87
C TYR A 87 -5.79 13.19 -15.41
N GLN A 88 -6.65 13.79 -16.24
CA GLN A 88 -8.08 13.92 -15.91
C GLN A 88 -8.80 12.58 -15.83
N ARG A 89 -8.45 11.63 -16.71
CA ARG A 89 -9.00 10.28 -16.69
C ARG A 89 -8.62 9.55 -15.41
N ASP A 90 -7.34 9.56 -15.07
CA ASP A 90 -6.82 8.85 -13.91
C ASP A 90 -7.35 9.46 -12.60
N SER A 91 -7.46 10.78 -12.52
CA SER A 91 -8.11 11.47 -11.39
C SER A 91 -9.58 11.07 -11.21
N ARG A 92 -10.30 10.87 -12.31
CA ARG A 92 -11.69 10.37 -12.25
C ARG A 92 -11.73 8.91 -11.78
N LEU A 93 -10.81 8.08 -12.23
CA LEU A 93 -10.72 6.68 -11.81
C LEU A 93 -10.42 6.56 -10.32
N VAL A 94 -9.48 7.33 -9.79
CA VAL A 94 -9.18 7.36 -8.35
C VAL A 94 -10.40 7.80 -7.55
N ARG A 95 -11.09 8.88 -7.98
CA ARG A 95 -12.33 9.32 -7.35
C ARG A 95 -13.39 8.23 -7.32
N ASP A 96 -13.65 7.63 -8.49
CA ASP A 96 -14.71 6.63 -8.64
C ASP A 96 -14.39 5.36 -7.85
N LEU A 97 -13.10 5.01 -7.70
CA LEU A 97 -12.65 3.93 -6.83
C LEU A 97 -12.95 4.25 -5.35
N ILE A 98 -12.61 5.45 -4.86
CA ILE A 98 -12.88 5.86 -3.48
C ILE A 98 -14.38 5.76 -3.17
N ILE A 99 -15.23 6.30 -4.06
CA ILE A 99 -16.70 6.24 -3.91
C ILE A 99 -17.20 4.79 -3.95
N SER A 100 -16.63 3.96 -4.83
CA SER A 100 -17.01 2.54 -4.94
C SER A 100 -16.64 1.75 -3.69
N ILE A 101 -15.47 2.01 -3.11
CA ILE A 101 -15.03 1.40 -1.85
C ILE A 101 -15.99 1.73 -0.71
N GLU A 102 -16.38 3.00 -0.58
CA GLU A 102 -17.38 3.43 0.40
C GLU A 102 -18.68 2.65 0.26
N LYS A 103 -19.24 2.62 -0.95
CA LYS A 103 -20.51 1.93 -1.24
C LYS A 103 -20.45 0.43 -0.97
N ILE A 104 -19.38 -0.22 -1.42
CA ILE A 104 -19.23 -1.68 -1.23
C ILE A 104 -19.07 -2.00 0.26
N ASN A 105 -18.25 -1.25 1.00
CA ASN A 105 -18.08 -1.44 2.43
C ASN A 105 -19.38 -1.20 3.20
N ALA A 106 -20.15 -0.16 2.86
CA ALA A 106 -21.45 0.12 3.45
C ALA A 106 -22.46 -1.02 3.17
N THR A 107 -22.49 -1.52 1.93
CA THR A 107 -23.36 -2.62 1.54
C THR A 107 -22.96 -3.93 2.23
N ALA A 108 -21.67 -4.24 2.28
CA ALA A 108 -21.16 -5.42 3.00
C ALA A 108 -21.56 -5.38 4.47
N LYS A 109 -21.36 -4.24 5.14
CA LYS A 109 -21.77 -4.04 6.54
C LYS A 109 -23.27 -4.24 6.74
N THR A 110 -24.11 -3.67 5.87
CA THR A 110 -25.57 -3.79 5.97
C THR A 110 -26.04 -5.23 5.77
N LYS A 111 -25.37 -5.99 4.91
CA LYS A 111 -25.70 -7.40 4.64
C LYS A 111 -25.04 -8.39 5.58
N GLY A 112 -24.19 -7.95 6.51
CA GLY A 112 -23.42 -8.82 7.39
C GLY A 112 -22.32 -9.61 6.66
N ILE A 113 -21.91 -9.17 5.47
CA ILE A 113 -20.81 -9.78 4.72
C ILE A 113 -19.49 -9.27 5.33
N ASN A 114 -18.61 -10.20 5.68
CA ASN A 114 -17.34 -9.87 6.33
C ASN A 114 -16.25 -9.47 5.31
N LEU A 115 -16.56 -8.46 4.50
CA LEU A 115 -15.71 -7.90 3.44
C LEU A 115 -15.34 -6.45 3.77
N CYS A 116 -14.06 -6.12 3.66
CA CYS A 116 -13.55 -4.74 3.76
C CYS A 116 -12.60 -4.43 2.60
N LEU A 117 -12.84 -3.33 1.92
CA LEU A 117 -12.00 -2.78 0.88
C LEU A 117 -11.24 -1.57 1.41
N TYR A 118 -9.97 -1.46 1.07
CA TYR A 118 -9.09 -0.36 1.45
C TYR A 118 -8.35 0.17 0.23
N ALA A 119 -8.15 1.48 0.17
CA ALA A 119 -7.27 2.10 -0.80
C ALA A 119 -6.20 2.94 -0.10
N ALA A 120 -4.94 2.76 -0.45
CA ALA A 120 -3.85 3.62 -0.06
C ALA A 120 -3.68 4.72 -1.12
N VAL A 121 -3.99 5.97 -0.76
CA VAL A 121 -3.95 7.10 -1.69
C VAL A 121 -2.98 8.15 -1.15
N ARG A 122 -2.03 8.58 -1.96
CA ARG A 122 -1.07 9.63 -1.59
C ARG A 122 -1.77 10.99 -1.46
N SER A 123 -1.32 11.82 -0.53
CA SER A 123 -1.92 13.16 -0.27
C SER A 123 -1.93 14.04 -1.52
N GLU A 124 -0.87 14.00 -2.34
CA GLU A 124 -0.79 14.76 -3.58
C GLU A 124 -1.78 14.29 -4.65
N VAL A 125 -2.06 12.98 -4.69
CA VAL A 125 -3.09 12.41 -5.57
C VAL A 125 -4.47 12.86 -5.13
N LEU A 126 -4.76 12.82 -3.82
CA LEU A 126 -6.00 13.33 -3.25
C LEU A 126 -6.19 14.82 -3.54
N GLY A 127 -5.17 15.65 -3.29
CA GLY A 127 -5.21 17.08 -3.60
C GLY A 127 -5.47 17.36 -5.08
N SER A 128 -4.93 16.54 -5.96
CA SER A 128 -5.17 16.65 -7.41
C SER A 128 -6.60 16.28 -7.81
N VAL A 129 -7.17 15.27 -7.16
CA VAL A 129 -8.58 14.86 -7.40
C VAL A 129 -9.55 15.93 -6.86
N ASP A 130 -9.27 16.50 -5.70
CA ASP A 130 -10.08 17.57 -5.09
C ASP A 130 -10.05 18.85 -5.93
N ALA A 131 -8.89 19.25 -6.42
CA ALA A 131 -8.70 20.41 -7.28
C ALA A 131 -9.53 20.38 -8.59
N LEU A 132 -9.93 19.18 -9.04
CA LEU A 132 -10.83 19.00 -10.19
C LEU A 132 -12.32 19.19 -9.84
N GLY A 133 -12.64 19.67 -8.63
CA GLY A 133 -14.01 19.91 -8.18
C GLY A 133 -14.81 18.62 -7.98
N LYS A 134 -14.16 17.56 -7.55
CA LYS A 134 -14.78 16.25 -7.33
C LYS A 134 -15.03 16.06 -5.84
N GLU A 135 -16.29 15.87 -5.46
CA GLU A 135 -16.70 15.64 -4.07
C GLU A 135 -16.15 14.31 -3.52
N ILE A 136 -14.93 14.31 -3.00
CA ILE A 136 -14.34 13.20 -2.24
C ILE A 136 -14.20 13.52 -0.75
N ASN A 137 -14.47 14.78 -0.36
CA ASN A 137 -14.29 15.24 1.01
C ASN A 137 -15.13 14.46 2.00
N LYS A 138 -16.38 14.13 1.64
CA LYS A 138 -17.25 13.37 2.52
C LYS A 138 -16.74 11.94 2.75
N PRO A 139 -16.48 11.10 1.72
CA PRO A 139 -15.85 9.80 1.92
C PRO A 139 -14.55 9.85 2.72
N MET A 140 -13.71 10.86 2.48
CA MET A 140 -12.44 11.00 3.18
C MET A 140 -12.63 11.37 4.64
N THR A 141 -13.60 12.24 4.98
CA THR A 141 -13.88 12.63 6.36
C THR A 141 -14.52 11.49 7.14
N ASP A 142 -15.46 10.78 6.52
CA ASP A 142 -16.27 9.76 7.21
C ASP A 142 -15.53 8.41 7.34
N PHE A 143 -14.67 8.06 6.38
CA PHE A 143 -14.05 6.72 6.26
C PHE A 143 -12.53 6.75 6.05
N GLY A 144 -11.96 7.92 5.72
CA GLY A 144 -10.51 8.08 5.54
C GLY A 144 -9.77 8.13 6.88
N SER A 145 -8.52 7.71 6.84
CA SER A 145 -7.58 7.87 7.95
C SER A 145 -6.24 8.32 7.40
N GLU A 146 -5.80 9.50 7.83
CA GLU A 146 -4.51 10.02 7.42
C GLU A 146 -3.38 9.37 8.22
N ILE A 147 -2.38 8.84 7.51
CA ILE A 147 -1.16 8.29 8.12
C ILE A 147 -0.10 9.39 8.15
N ILE A 148 0.07 10.01 9.31
CA ILE A 148 1.03 11.09 9.53
C ILE A 148 2.30 10.52 10.14
N TRP A 149 3.38 10.50 9.35
CA TRP A 149 4.69 10.02 9.79
C TRP A 149 5.49 11.06 10.57
N ASN A 150 5.39 12.32 10.18
CA ASN A 150 6.00 13.45 10.88
C ASN A 150 4.94 14.20 11.67
N ARG A 151 5.02 14.15 12.99
CA ARG A 151 4.11 14.87 13.89
C ARG A 151 4.80 16.12 14.42
N PRO A 152 4.51 17.31 13.87
CA PRO A 152 5.09 18.56 14.33
C PRO A 152 4.83 18.78 15.83
N GLY A 153 5.84 19.28 16.55
CA GLY A 153 5.74 19.56 17.99
C GLY A 153 6.05 18.39 18.91
N LEU A 154 6.15 17.14 18.39
CA LEU A 154 6.67 16.04 19.19
C LEU A 154 8.21 16.05 19.25
N ASP A 155 8.74 15.63 20.40
CA ASP A 155 10.18 15.31 20.48
C ASP A 155 10.55 14.20 19.49
N ALA A 156 11.80 14.23 19.03
CA ALA A 156 12.28 13.25 18.05
C ALA A 156 12.08 11.80 18.54
N THR A 157 12.26 11.53 19.84
CA THR A 157 12.08 10.20 20.42
C THR A 157 10.64 9.72 20.44
N GLN A 158 9.66 10.60 20.22
CA GLN A 158 8.23 10.31 20.20
C GLN A 158 7.67 10.21 18.79
N GLN A 159 8.50 10.39 17.76
CA GLN A 159 8.05 10.30 16.38
C GLN A 159 7.68 8.87 15.99
N PRO A 160 6.48 8.64 15.41
CA PRO A 160 6.01 7.30 15.07
C PRO A 160 6.95 6.54 14.13
N LEU A 161 7.70 7.27 13.32
CA LEU A 161 8.63 6.72 12.35
C LEU A 161 9.76 5.91 13.00
N LEU A 162 10.21 6.29 14.20
CA LEU A 162 11.24 5.55 14.94
C LEU A 162 10.76 4.17 15.39
N ASN A 163 9.46 4.00 15.61
CA ASN A 163 8.89 2.69 15.95
C ASN A 163 9.19 1.64 14.88
N ILE A 164 9.34 2.05 13.61
CA ILE A 164 9.72 1.13 12.52
C ILE A 164 11.11 0.55 12.78
N VAL A 165 12.06 1.37 13.19
CA VAL A 165 13.42 0.96 13.52
C VAL A 165 13.42 0.06 14.77
N GLU A 166 12.76 0.49 15.81
CA GLU A 166 12.68 -0.22 17.09
C GLU A 166 12.02 -1.59 16.94
N GLN A 167 10.92 -1.68 16.22
CA GLN A 167 10.24 -2.94 15.96
C GLN A 167 11.09 -3.90 15.11
N ARG A 168 11.77 -3.40 14.10
CA ARG A 168 12.65 -4.25 13.28
C ARG A 168 13.80 -4.84 14.09
N ILE A 169 14.46 -4.02 14.91
CA ILE A 169 15.56 -4.49 15.77
C ILE A 169 15.02 -5.48 16.81
N ASN A 170 13.91 -5.17 17.47
CA ASN A 170 13.32 -6.06 18.47
C ASN A 170 12.83 -7.37 17.88
N ASN A 171 12.24 -7.36 16.68
CA ASN A 171 11.85 -8.59 15.99
C ASN A 171 13.07 -9.47 15.66
N ALA A 172 14.13 -8.88 15.12
CA ALA A 172 15.39 -9.61 14.88
C ALA A 172 15.96 -10.18 16.18
N ARG A 173 15.91 -9.46 17.29
CA ARG A 173 16.32 -9.98 18.60
C ARG A 173 15.52 -11.20 19.03
N ILE A 174 14.20 -11.12 18.89
CA ILE A 174 13.28 -12.24 19.23
C ILE A 174 13.58 -13.45 18.37
N GLU A 175 13.79 -13.29 17.08
CA GLU A 175 14.18 -14.37 16.15
C GLU A 175 15.49 -15.04 16.57
N HIS A 176 16.41 -14.30 17.19
CA HIS A 176 17.65 -14.81 17.77
C HIS A 176 17.54 -15.21 19.25
N ASN A 177 16.33 -15.42 19.79
CA ASN A 177 16.04 -15.81 21.17
C ASN A 177 16.56 -14.78 22.23
N LEU A 178 16.66 -13.52 21.85
CA LEU A 178 16.98 -12.43 22.77
C LEU A 178 15.70 -11.71 23.20
N LYS A 179 15.70 -11.14 24.40
CA LYS A 179 14.57 -10.33 24.88
C LYS A 179 14.45 -9.02 24.10
N ALA A 180 13.21 -8.58 23.86
CA ALA A 180 12.95 -7.23 23.38
C ALA A 180 13.47 -6.19 24.40
N LEU A 181 13.95 -5.07 23.89
CA LEU A 181 14.43 -3.94 24.66
C LEU A 181 13.40 -2.82 24.67
N SER A 182 13.40 -2.02 25.74
CA SER A 182 12.74 -0.72 25.71
C SER A 182 13.37 0.22 24.68
N SER A 183 12.65 1.25 24.26
CA SER A 183 13.18 2.24 23.31
C SER A 183 14.52 2.80 23.77
N GLN A 184 14.61 3.22 25.04
CA GLN A 184 15.84 3.80 25.59
C GLN A 184 17.01 2.82 25.55
N GLU A 185 16.84 1.58 26.00
CA GLU A 185 17.89 0.55 25.99
C GLU A 185 18.33 0.23 24.55
N LEU A 186 17.40 0.16 23.62
CA LEU A 186 17.67 -0.12 22.22
C LEU A 186 18.56 0.96 21.60
N TRP A 187 18.20 2.23 21.77
CA TRP A 187 18.99 3.32 21.24
C TRP A 187 20.37 3.43 21.89
N GLN A 188 20.49 3.13 23.17
CA GLN A 188 21.79 3.08 23.87
C GLN A 188 22.67 1.92 23.42
N GLN A 189 22.07 0.77 23.12
CA GLN A 189 22.81 -0.44 22.75
C GLN A 189 23.24 -0.45 21.28
N TYR A 190 22.36 0.02 20.38
CA TYR A 190 22.55 -0.15 18.93
C TYR A 190 22.99 1.10 18.19
N PHE A 191 23.00 2.26 18.84
CA PHE A 191 23.36 3.52 18.20
C PHE A 191 24.40 4.29 19.02
N PRO A 192 25.24 5.13 18.36
CA PRO A 192 26.17 5.98 19.08
C PRO A 192 25.42 7.02 19.93
N SER A 193 26.04 7.51 21.00
CA SER A 193 25.43 8.51 21.89
C SER A 193 25.09 9.83 21.16
N SER A 194 25.86 10.19 20.13
CA SER A 194 25.62 11.34 19.29
C SER A 194 26.16 11.14 17.87
N ILE A 195 25.53 11.80 16.89
CA ILE A 195 25.95 11.86 15.50
C ILE A 195 25.96 13.35 15.11
N ASN A 196 27.11 13.91 14.72
CA ASN A 196 27.25 15.33 14.41
C ASN A 196 26.67 16.25 15.50
N ASN A 197 26.98 15.99 16.75
CA ASN A 197 26.50 16.72 17.94
C ASN A 197 24.96 16.71 18.08
N GLN A 198 24.27 15.77 17.47
CA GLN A 198 22.84 15.58 17.59
C GLN A 198 22.52 14.20 18.15
N ARG A 199 21.36 14.05 18.78
CA ARG A 199 20.85 12.72 19.14
C ARG A 199 20.66 11.87 17.86
N PRO A 200 20.98 10.57 17.88
CA PRO A 200 20.86 9.69 16.70
C PRO A 200 19.45 9.71 16.10
N GLN A 201 18.42 9.78 16.94
CA GLN A 201 17.02 9.88 16.50
C GLN A 201 16.79 11.12 15.63
N VAL A 202 17.29 12.29 16.07
CA VAL A 202 17.17 13.55 15.34
C VAL A 202 17.88 13.44 13.99
N TYR A 203 19.13 12.96 14.03
CA TYR A 203 19.95 12.81 12.84
C TYR A 203 19.29 11.90 11.79
N ILE A 204 18.83 10.72 12.21
CA ILE A 204 18.20 9.73 11.32
C ILE A 204 16.90 10.27 10.72
N LEU A 205 16.04 10.88 11.54
CA LEU A 205 14.78 11.47 11.06
C LEU A 205 15.01 12.56 10.02
N HIS A 206 15.94 13.49 10.29
CA HIS A 206 16.26 14.56 9.35
C HIS A 206 16.85 14.05 8.04
N ASN A 207 17.83 13.13 8.13
CA ASN A 207 18.49 12.61 6.93
C ASN A 207 17.61 11.65 6.13
N SER A 208 16.58 11.05 6.74
CA SER A 208 15.57 10.24 6.04
C SER A 208 14.35 11.04 5.57
N TRP A 209 14.36 12.37 5.72
CA TRP A 209 13.28 13.27 5.32
C TRP A 209 11.93 12.87 5.93
N TYR A 210 11.93 12.24 7.10
CA TYR A 210 10.75 11.69 7.76
C TYR A 210 9.96 10.71 6.86
N ARG A 211 10.62 9.98 5.98
CA ARG A 211 10.00 9.00 5.09
C ARG A 211 10.31 7.56 5.57
N PRO A 212 9.30 6.67 5.69
CA PRO A 212 9.49 5.29 6.14
C PRO A 212 10.50 4.50 5.32
N ARG A 213 10.48 4.64 3.99
CA ARG A 213 11.41 3.97 3.08
C ARG A 213 12.85 4.45 3.29
N ASP A 214 13.02 5.75 3.46
CA ASP A 214 14.34 6.36 3.56
C ASP A 214 15.04 6.06 4.88
N ILE A 215 14.29 5.99 6.00
CA ILE A 215 14.87 5.60 7.28
C ILE A 215 15.39 4.16 7.24
N VAL A 216 14.64 3.25 6.61
CA VAL A 216 15.07 1.86 6.44
C VAL A 216 16.27 1.78 5.50
N ARG A 217 16.24 2.47 4.36
CA ARG A 217 17.34 2.52 3.38
C ARG A 217 18.63 3.01 4.00
N LEU A 218 18.58 4.08 4.77
CA LEU A 218 19.75 4.62 5.46
C LEU A 218 20.44 3.56 6.32
N LEU A 219 19.68 2.85 7.15
CA LEU A 219 20.20 1.85 8.07
C LEU A 219 20.63 0.57 7.35
N VAL A 220 19.94 0.15 6.31
CA VAL A 220 20.34 -1.00 5.48
C VAL A 220 21.69 -0.73 4.80
N ILE A 221 21.88 0.47 4.25
CA ILE A 221 23.18 0.84 3.65
C ILE A 221 24.31 0.83 4.69
N ALA A 222 24.03 1.28 5.93
CA ALA A 222 25.02 1.20 7.00
C ALA A 222 25.42 -0.25 7.30
N GLN A 223 24.44 -1.12 7.44
CA GLN A 223 24.64 -2.55 7.69
C GLN A 223 25.41 -3.23 6.54
N GLU A 224 25.07 -2.94 5.28
CA GLU A 224 25.76 -3.51 4.13
C GLU A 224 27.24 -3.12 4.03
N GLN A 225 27.58 -1.91 4.50
CA GLN A 225 28.98 -1.44 4.49
C GLN A 225 29.80 -1.99 5.66
N TYR A 226 29.14 -2.30 6.76
CA TYR A 226 29.76 -2.81 7.99
C TYR A 226 29.00 -4.05 8.48
N PRO A 227 29.03 -5.16 7.71
CA PRO A 227 28.20 -6.34 7.98
C PRO A 227 28.58 -7.07 9.27
N ASP A 228 29.81 -6.94 9.72
CA ASP A 228 30.33 -7.60 10.92
C ASP A 228 30.05 -6.81 12.21
N GLU A 229 29.58 -5.57 12.11
CA GLU A 229 29.25 -4.77 13.29
C GLU A 229 27.86 -5.18 13.85
N THR A 230 27.80 -5.34 15.16
CA THR A 230 26.56 -5.69 15.88
C THR A 230 25.74 -4.47 16.29
N ALA A 231 26.27 -3.27 16.06
CA ALA A 231 25.63 -1.99 16.34
C ALA A 231 25.99 -0.97 15.27
N PHE A 232 25.20 0.07 15.12
CA PHE A 232 25.47 1.17 14.19
C PHE A 232 26.51 2.12 14.80
N SER A 233 27.75 2.00 14.37
CA SER A 233 28.80 2.94 14.78
C SER A 233 28.64 4.30 14.09
N LEU A 234 29.27 5.34 14.63
CA LEU A 234 29.34 6.66 13.99
C LEU A 234 29.93 6.55 12.58
N GLN A 235 31.01 5.76 12.44
CA GLN A 235 31.68 5.53 11.16
C GLN A 235 30.74 4.85 10.14
N ALA A 236 29.98 3.83 10.57
CA ALA A 236 29.01 3.15 9.71
C ALA A 236 27.95 4.11 9.17
N ILE A 237 27.40 4.97 10.03
CA ILE A 237 26.38 5.95 9.64
C ILE A 237 26.96 7.04 8.71
N GLU A 238 28.15 7.55 9.00
CA GLU A 238 28.79 8.56 8.14
C GLU A 238 29.17 8.03 6.77
N ALA A 239 29.60 6.78 6.67
CA ALA A 239 29.95 6.13 5.42
C ALA A 239 28.74 5.97 4.48
N THR A 240 27.50 5.97 5.01
CA THR A 240 26.28 5.83 4.19
C THR A 240 26.03 7.04 3.32
N ARG A 241 26.51 8.22 3.68
CA ARG A 241 26.12 9.50 3.05
C ARG A 241 26.17 9.49 1.53
N LYS A 242 27.29 9.04 0.94
CA LYS A 242 27.47 9.05 -0.51
C LYS A 242 26.48 8.12 -1.22
N LYS A 243 26.38 6.86 -0.76
CA LYS A 243 25.51 5.84 -1.36
C LYS A 243 24.04 6.21 -1.19
N TYR A 244 23.66 6.67 0.01
CA TYR A 244 22.31 7.09 0.33
C TYR A 244 21.89 8.33 -0.49
N SER A 245 22.73 9.39 -0.51
CA SER A 245 22.41 10.60 -1.28
C SER A 245 22.28 10.33 -2.77
N SER A 246 23.13 9.45 -3.33
CA SER A 246 23.03 9.06 -4.74
C SER A 246 21.72 8.33 -5.04
N ALA A 247 21.32 7.39 -4.19
CA ALA A 247 20.08 6.66 -4.34
C ALA A 247 18.84 7.58 -4.20
N SER A 248 18.85 8.47 -3.21
CA SER A 248 17.76 9.43 -2.98
C SER A 248 17.67 10.45 -4.14
N TRP A 249 18.81 10.89 -4.69
CA TRP A 249 18.83 11.78 -5.84
C TRP A 249 18.22 11.14 -7.09
N THR A 250 18.53 9.86 -7.34
CA THR A 250 17.94 9.12 -8.45
C THR A 250 16.42 9.07 -8.33
N GLU A 251 15.89 8.75 -7.15
CA GLU A 251 14.45 8.67 -6.90
C GLU A 251 13.76 10.03 -7.09
N ILE A 252 14.34 11.11 -6.54
CA ILE A 252 13.82 12.48 -6.73
C ILE A 252 13.82 12.88 -8.21
N THR A 253 14.89 12.52 -8.94
CA THR A 253 15.00 12.82 -10.36
C THR A 253 13.94 12.07 -11.19
N GLU A 254 13.65 10.83 -10.83
CA GLU A 254 12.59 10.04 -11.47
C GLU A 254 11.20 10.62 -11.17
N GLU A 255 10.92 10.98 -9.92
CA GLU A 255 9.68 11.66 -9.53
C GLU A 255 9.49 12.99 -10.28
N LEU A 256 10.55 13.79 -10.42
CA LEU A 256 10.50 15.04 -11.16
C LEU A 256 10.26 14.84 -12.66
N LYS A 257 10.93 13.85 -13.29
CA LYS A 257 10.70 13.52 -14.70
C LYS A 257 9.29 13.04 -14.99
N ALA A 258 8.65 12.38 -14.03
CA ALA A 258 7.27 11.95 -14.17
C ALA A 258 6.28 13.13 -14.08
N LYS A 259 6.70 14.25 -13.47
CA LYS A 259 5.84 15.42 -13.22
C LYS A 259 6.03 16.55 -14.22
N TYR A 260 7.21 16.66 -14.84
CA TYR A 260 7.61 17.70 -15.80
C TYR A 260 8.10 17.09 -17.13
#